data_3d6112da13acbe73d578275bbff68d4f
#
_entry.id   3d6112da13acbe73d578275bbff68d4f
#
_cell.length_a   1.000
_cell.length_b   1.000
_cell.length_c   1.000
_cell.angle_alpha   90.00
_cell.angle_beta   90.00
_cell.angle_gamma   90.00
#
_symmetry.space_group_name_H-M   'P 1'
#
loop_
_entity.id
_entity.type
_entity.pdbx_description
1 polymer ?
#
loop_
_entity_poly.entity_id
_entity_poly.type
_entity_poly.pdbx_seq_one_letter_code
_entity_poly.pdbx_strand_id
1 'polypeptide(L)'
;YAFRTKQELLSSGLAEKGDIILMWWSNSPGADGADNHIGFFWGEASDDDVMWHSGTEPSSGNQISEITPKTPGSFYILIKIEPLQPKEYTVTLTKTSADVSITQGNSAYSLAGATYNVYKGTSGTGSVVATFTTDEAGHATLSTPLEDGTYSVKEVTPPKGYKLDTKVYT
;
A
#
# COMPACT_ATOMS: atom_id res chain seq x y z
N TYR A 1 -20.06 4.83 3.29
CA TYR A 1 -21.11 4.52 4.29
C TYR A 1 -22.02 5.73 4.44
N ALA A 2 -23.32 5.53 4.70
CA ALA A 2 -24.29 6.60 4.90
C ALA A 2 -25.05 6.40 6.22
N PHE A 3 -25.20 7.47 6.97
CA PHE A 3 -25.83 7.49 8.29
C PHE A 3 -26.88 8.60 8.36
N ARG A 4 -28.02 8.34 8.99
CA ARG A 4 -29.10 9.34 9.12
C ARG A 4 -28.87 10.34 10.23
N THR A 5 -28.05 9.97 11.22
CA THR A 5 -27.79 10.83 12.37
C THR A 5 -26.31 10.81 12.75
N LYS A 6 -25.85 11.85 13.45
CA LYS A 6 -24.52 11.89 14.06
C LYS A 6 -24.30 10.68 14.97
N GLN A 7 -25.29 10.33 15.76
CA GLN A 7 -25.20 9.21 16.69
C GLN A 7 -24.98 7.87 15.97
N GLU A 8 -25.66 7.65 14.84
CA GLU A 8 -25.43 6.44 14.05
C GLU A 8 -23.99 6.41 13.47
N LEU A 9 -23.49 7.55 12.96
CA LEU A 9 -22.12 7.67 12.49
C LEU A 9 -21.12 7.34 13.60
N LEU A 10 -21.23 7.98 14.75
CA LEU A 10 -20.31 7.79 15.88
C LEU A 10 -20.38 6.37 16.45
N SER A 11 -21.59 5.83 16.66
CA SER A 11 -21.77 4.49 17.23
C SER A 11 -21.42 3.35 16.26
N SER A 12 -21.24 3.65 14.99
CA SER A 12 -20.82 2.64 13.99
C SER A 12 -19.41 2.11 14.24
N GLY A 13 -18.55 2.89 14.88
CA GLY A 13 -17.13 2.59 15.05
C GLY A 13 -16.31 2.61 13.75
N LEU A 14 -16.91 3.09 12.64
CA LEU A 14 -16.24 3.09 11.33
C LEU A 14 -15.46 4.36 11.05
N ALA A 15 -15.86 5.50 11.67
CA ALA A 15 -15.22 6.77 11.42
C ALA A 15 -13.87 6.87 12.16
N GLU A 16 -12.83 7.21 11.44
CA GLU A 16 -11.49 7.45 11.96
C GLU A 16 -11.04 8.88 11.64
N LYS A 17 -10.19 9.43 12.49
CA LYS A 17 -9.68 10.79 12.32
C LYS A 17 -8.96 10.95 10.97
N GLY A 18 -9.46 11.90 10.17
CA GLY A 18 -8.97 12.16 8.82
C GLY A 18 -9.88 11.63 7.71
N ASP A 19 -10.86 10.78 8.01
CA ASP A 19 -11.85 10.37 7.04
C ASP A 19 -12.67 11.58 6.54
N ILE A 20 -13.14 11.51 5.31
CA ILE A 20 -13.98 12.57 4.76
C ILE A 20 -15.43 12.36 5.19
N ILE A 21 -16.03 13.41 5.72
CA ILE A 21 -17.47 13.48 5.99
C ILE A 21 -18.11 14.45 5.00
N LEU A 22 -19.07 13.95 4.25
CA LEU A 22 -19.98 14.76 3.46
C LEU A 22 -21.33 14.77 4.16
N MET A 23 -21.84 15.96 4.46
CA MET A 23 -23.19 16.14 4.98
C MET A 23 -24.12 16.58 3.88
N TRP A 24 -25.25 15.91 3.81
CA TRP A 24 -26.33 16.25 2.88
C TRP A 24 -27.52 16.79 3.65
N TRP A 25 -27.95 18.02 3.35
CA TRP A 25 -28.97 18.73 4.13
C TRP A 25 -30.35 18.76 3.51
N SER A 26 -30.52 18.36 2.26
CA SER A 26 -31.77 18.53 1.54
C SER A 26 -32.11 17.34 0.64
N ASN A 27 -33.42 17.04 0.54
CA ASN A 27 -33.94 16.12 -0.46
C ASN A 27 -34.03 16.74 -1.88
N SER A 28 -33.84 18.04 -1.99
CA SER A 28 -33.72 18.73 -3.28
C SER A 28 -32.29 19.17 -3.45
N PRO A 29 -31.59 18.73 -4.48
CA PRO A 29 -30.34 19.38 -4.86
C PRO A 29 -30.68 20.82 -5.20
N GLY A 30 -30.39 21.73 -4.28
CA GLY A 30 -30.50 23.16 -4.53
C GLY A 30 -29.67 23.50 -5.75
N ALA A 31 -30.22 24.36 -6.61
CA ALA A 31 -29.54 24.78 -7.84
C ALA A 31 -28.21 25.53 -7.57
N ASP A 32 -27.94 25.86 -6.33
CA ASP A 32 -26.78 26.62 -5.83
C ASP A 32 -25.76 25.82 -4.99
N GLY A 33 -26.02 24.54 -4.75
CA GLY A 33 -25.10 23.70 -3.97
C GLY A 33 -24.96 24.06 -2.48
N ALA A 34 -25.80 24.97 -1.98
CA ALA A 34 -25.73 25.50 -0.61
C ALA A 34 -26.14 24.49 0.48
N ASP A 35 -26.67 23.34 0.09
CA ASP A 35 -27.28 22.36 0.99
C ASP A 35 -26.33 21.22 1.40
N ASN A 36 -25.06 21.29 1.01
CA ASN A 36 -24.08 20.27 1.29
C ASN A 36 -22.86 20.87 1.96
N HIS A 37 -22.25 20.09 2.84
CA HIS A 37 -21.02 20.49 3.48
C HIS A 37 -20.03 19.31 3.54
N ILE A 38 -18.75 19.60 3.41
CA ILE A 38 -17.68 18.62 3.43
C ILE A 38 -16.62 19.02 4.47
N GLY A 39 -16.08 18.04 5.14
CA GLY A 39 -14.94 18.20 6.06
C GLY A 39 -14.32 16.86 6.39
N PHE A 40 -13.41 16.87 7.35
CA PHE A 40 -12.74 15.68 7.83
C PHE A 40 -13.29 15.29 9.20
N PHE A 41 -13.53 13.99 9.42
CA PHE A 41 -13.85 13.51 10.74
C PHE A 41 -12.68 13.82 11.69
N TRP A 42 -12.98 14.44 12.81
CA TRP A 42 -11.98 14.89 13.76
C TRP A 42 -12.19 14.32 15.15
N GLY A 43 -13.44 14.30 15.60
CA GLY A 43 -13.82 13.85 16.93
C GLY A 43 -13.78 12.34 17.09
N GLU A 44 -13.80 11.92 18.32
CA GLU A 44 -14.02 10.54 18.74
C GLU A 44 -15.51 10.30 19.01
N ALA A 45 -15.92 9.04 19.22
CA ALA A 45 -17.33 8.69 19.41
C ALA A 45 -18.03 9.41 20.60
N SER A 46 -17.25 9.90 21.55
CA SER A 46 -17.73 10.68 22.71
C SER A 46 -17.54 12.19 22.56
N ASP A 47 -17.02 12.65 21.43
CA ASP A 47 -16.67 14.05 21.18
C ASP A 47 -17.80 14.73 20.40
N ASP A 48 -18.21 15.92 20.82
CA ASP A 48 -19.20 16.73 20.12
C ASP A 48 -18.61 17.44 18.91
N ASP A 49 -17.30 17.66 18.90
CA ASP A 49 -16.55 18.29 17.81
C ASP A 49 -16.12 17.25 16.77
N VAL A 50 -17.04 16.85 15.91
CA VAL A 50 -16.86 15.69 15.02
C VAL A 50 -16.22 16.01 13.69
N MET A 51 -16.13 17.26 13.30
CA MET A 51 -15.73 17.64 11.96
C MET A 51 -14.78 18.85 11.93
N TRP A 52 -13.64 18.69 11.30
CA TRP A 52 -12.78 19.80 10.92
C TRP A 52 -13.16 20.27 9.50
N HIS A 53 -13.52 21.51 9.37
CA HIS A 53 -14.02 22.08 8.11
C HIS A 53 -13.69 23.57 7.98
N SER A 54 -13.91 24.12 6.79
CA SER A 54 -13.89 25.56 6.55
C SER A 54 -15.29 26.14 6.76
N GLY A 55 -15.40 27.19 7.56
CA GLY A 55 -16.66 27.90 7.75
C GLY A 55 -17.07 28.68 6.51
N THR A 56 -18.36 28.97 6.41
CA THR A 56 -18.93 29.74 5.29
C THR A 56 -18.74 31.26 5.44
N GLU A 57 -18.49 31.72 6.67
CA GLU A 57 -18.28 33.15 6.96
C GLU A 57 -16.79 33.50 6.85
N PRO A 58 -16.43 34.65 6.27
CA PRO A 58 -15.03 35.06 6.13
C PRO A 58 -14.24 35.13 7.44
N SER A 59 -14.94 35.31 8.55
CA SER A 59 -14.33 35.40 9.91
C SER A 59 -14.16 34.05 10.59
N SER A 60 -14.82 32.98 10.11
CA SER A 60 -14.82 31.69 10.80
C SER A 60 -13.63 30.80 10.46
N GLY A 61 -13.02 30.97 9.27
CA GLY A 61 -11.87 30.19 8.85
C GLY A 61 -12.08 28.67 8.94
N ASN A 62 -11.00 27.95 9.14
CA ASN A 62 -11.03 26.51 9.44
C ASN A 62 -11.32 26.30 10.91
N GLN A 63 -12.22 25.41 11.23
CA GLN A 63 -12.65 25.14 12.59
C GLN A 63 -13.01 23.68 12.80
N ILE A 64 -12.96 23.25 14.06
CA ILE A 64 -13.50 21.97 14.52
C ILE A 64 -14.82 22.31 15.19
N SER A 65 -15.90 21.68 14.78
CA SER A 65 -17.20 21.91 15.38
C SER A 65 -18.17 20.76 15.13
N GLU A 66 -19.23 20.72 15.95
CA GLU A 66 -20.39 19.93 15.66
C GLU A 66 -21.15 20.59 14.50
N ILE A 67 -21.41 19.83 13.43
CA ILE A 67 -22.33 20.23 12.38
C ILE A 67 -23.45 19.20 12.33
N THR A 68 -24.68 19.69 12.44
CA THR A 68 -25.88 18.86 12.43
C THR A 68 -26.73 19.22 11.22
N PRO A 69 -27.14 18.25 10.40
CA PRO A 69 -28.09 18.48 9.32
C PRO A 69 -29.38 19.09 9.86
N LYS A 70 -29.87 20.15 9.21
CA LYS A 70 -30.97 20.97 9.70
C LYS A 70 -32.35 20.55 9.19
N THR A 71 -32.41 19.68 8.20
CA THR A 71 -33.65 19.30 7.51
C THR A 71 -33.93 17.81 7.60
N PRO A 72 -35.21 17.38 7.70
CA PRO A 72 -35.60 15.99 7.61
C PRO A 72 -35.10 15.37 6.28
N GLY A 73 -34.61 14.14 6.33
CA GLY A 73 -34.05 13.45 5.17
C GLY A 73 -32.55 13.69 4.94
N SER A 74 -31.94 14.55 5.73
CA SER A 74 -30.50 14.78 5.73
C SER A 74 -29.74 13.56 6.25
N PHE A 75 -28.49 13.42 5.82
CA PHE A 75 -27.65 12.30 6.23
C PHE A 75 -26.16 12.65 6.15
N TYR A 76 -25.33 11.81 6.75
CA TYR A 76 -23.89 11.85 6.70
C TYR A 76 -23.38 10.76 5.76
N ILE A 77 -22.45 11.07 4.89
CA ILE A 77 -21.68 10.10 4.11
C ILE A 77 -20.26 10.08 4.65
N LEU A 78 -19.84 8.93 5.15
CA LEU A 78 -18.46 8.66 5.52
C LEU A 78 -17.73 8.07 4.32
N ILE A 79 -16.66 8.72 3.90
CA ILE A 79 -15.75 8.22 2.87
C ILE A 79 -14.45 7.88 3.57
N LYS A 80 -14.13 6.58 3.62
CA LYS A 80 -12.88 6.10 4.20
C LYS A 80 -11.72 6.48 3.28
N ILE A 81 -10.70 7.11 3.86
CA ILE A 81 -9.42 7.31 3.19
C ILE A 81 -8.51 6.19 3.68
N GLU A 82 -8.48 5.10 2.94
CA GLU A 82 -7.49 4.07 3.22
C GLU A 82 -6.11 4.57 2.75
N PRO A 83 -5.10 4.53 3.62
CA PRO A 83 -3.75 4.81 3.18
C PRO A 83 -3.40 3.84 2.05
N LEU A 84 -2.83 4.36 0.96
CA LEU A 84 -2.29 3.53 -0.10
C LEU A 84 -1.25 2.62 0.53
N GLN A 85 -1.59 1.35 0.70
CA GLN A 85 -0.61 0.36 1.15
C GLN A 85 0.44 0.22 0.04
N PRO A 86 1.72 0.26 0.36
CA PRO A 86 2.75 -0.05 -0.61
C PRO A 86 2.43 -1.41 -1.23
N LYS A 87 2.37 -1.45 -2.55
CA LYS A 87 2.15 -2.72 -3.23
C LYS A 87 3.43 -3.55 -3.10
N GLU A 88 3.31 -4.70 -2.48
CA GLU A 88 4.41 -5.62 -2.25
C GLU A 88 4.34 -6.79 -3.23
N TYR A 89 5.50 -7.23 -3.68
CA TYR A 89 5.64 -8.31 -4.65
C TYR A 89 6.51 -9.44 -4.11
N THR A 90 6.00 -10.65 -4.16
CA THR A 90 6.82 -11.84 -3.96
C THR A 90 7.68 -12.06 -5.21
N VAL A 91 8.99 -12.12 -5.02
CA VAL A 91 9.94 -12.30 -6.13
C VAL A 91 10.59 -13.67 -6.02
N THR A 92 10.61 -14.38 -7.14
CA THR A 92 11.23 -15.70 -7.27
C THR A 92 12.33 -15.67 -8.31
N LEU A 93 13.34 -16.54 -8.14
CA LEU A 93 14.44 -16.76 -9.05
C LEU A 93 14.55 -18.23 -9.38
N THR A 94 14.84 -18.54 -10.63
CA THR A 94 15.17 -19.90 -11.05
C THR A 94 16.51 -19.90 -11.77
N LYS A 95 17.49 -20.61 -11.20
CA LYS A 95 18.77 -20.90 -11.82
C LYS A 95 18.69 -22.21 -12.58
N THR A 96 19.18 -22.22 -13.79
CA THR A 96 19.25 -23.43 -14.63
C THR A 96 20.69 -23.68 -15.11
N SER A 97 20.99 -24.90 -15.52
CA SER A 97 22.23 -25.22 -16.22
C SER A 97 22.12 -24.79 -17.70
N ALA A 98 23.20 -24.24 -18.22
CA ALA A 98 23.31 -23.94 -19.66
C ALA A 98 23.47 -25.22 -20.48
N ASP A 99 24.00 -26.28 -19.88
CA ASP A 99 24.18 -27.60 -20.53
C ASP A 99 23.77 -28.73 -19.58
N VAL A 100 22.52 -29.14 -19.68
CA VAL A 100 21.97 -30.22 -18.88
C VAL A 100 22.57 -31.59 -19.22
N SER A 101 23.12 -31.77 -20.43
CA SER A 101 23.74 -33.04 -20.83
C SER A 101 25.01 -33.35 -20.03
N ILE A 102 25.68 -32.33 -19.56
CA ILE A 102 26.89 -32.42 -18.73
C ILE A 102 26.55 -32.51 -17.24
N THR A 103 25.53 -31.77 -16.82
CA THR A 103 25.28 -31.51 -15.39
C THR A 103 24.22 -32.42 -14.77
N GLN A 104 23.25 -32.92 -15.58
CA GLN A 104 22.16 -33.76 -15.05
C GLN A 104 22.69 -35.10 -14.54
N GLY A 105 22.39 -35.43 -13.30
CA GLY A 105 22.83 -36.68 -12.65
C GLY A 105 24.33 -36.72 -12.28
N ASN A 106 25.07 -35.63 -12.49
CA ASN A 106 26.48 -35.51 -12.19
C ASN A 106 26.69 -34.84 -10.83
N SER A 107 27.13 -35.59 -9.84
CA SER A 107 27.34 -35.12 -8.45
C SER A 107 28.43 -34.06 -8.28
N ALA A 108 29.25 -33.79 -9.35
CA ALA A 108 30.18 -32.66 -9.39
C ALA A 108 29.47 -31.31 -9.47
N TYR A 109 28.20 -31.28 -9.89
CA TYR A 109 27.39 -30.10 -10.07
C TYR A 109 26.20 -30.11 -9.08
N SER A 110 25.84 -28.93 -8.63
CA SER A 110 24.61 -28.69 -7.84
C SER A 110 24.07 -27.31 -8.16
N LEU A 111 22.78 -27.15 -8.27
CA LEU A 111 22.13 -25.84 -8.39
C LEU A 111 21.92 -25.15 -7.04
N ALA A 112 22.08 -25.89 -5.94
CA ALA A 112 21.94 -25.35 -4.59
C ALA A 112 23.10 -24.44 -4.20
N GLY A 113 22.81 -23.41 -3.43
CA GLY A 113 23.79 -22.51 -2.83
C GLY A 113 24.29 -21.40 -3.74
N ALA A 114 23.71 -21.22 -4.94
CA ALA A 114 23.96 -20.01 -5.70
C ALA A 114 23.39 -18.81 -4.94
N THR A 115 24.19 -17.76 -4.76
CA THR A 115 23.75 -16.55 -4.06
C THR A 115 23.67 -15.38 -5.02
N TYR A 116 22.55 -14.67 -4.97
CA TYR A 116 22.28 -13.49 -5.77
C TYR A 116 21.92 -12.31 -4.90
N ASN A 117 22.55 -11.18 -5.09
CA ASN A 117 22.17 -9.93 -4.46
C ASN A 117 21.21 -9.15 -5.32
N VAL A 118 20.23 -8.51 -4.66
CA VAL A 118 19.26 -7.60 -5.24
C VAL A 118 19.63 -6.18 -4.89
N TYR A 119 19.63 -5.30 -5.87
CA TYR A 119 19.96 -3.89 -5.74
C TYR A 119 18.82 -3.03 -6.26
N LYS A 120 18.62 -1.85 -5.69
CA LYS A 120 17.66 -0.88 -6.23
C LYS A 120 18.23 -0.24 -7.50
N GLY A 121 17.42 -0.12 -8.56
CA GLY A 121 17.85 0.37 -9.87
C GLY A 121 18.43 -0.73 -10.78
N THR A 122 19.07 -0.33 -11.86
CA THR A 122 19.47 -1.22 -12.98
C THR A 122 20.95 -1.60 -13.00
N SER A 123 21.77 -1.01 -12.12
CA SER A 123 23.25 -1.09 -12.21
C SER A 123 23.87 -2.37 -11.65
N GLY A 124 23.17 -3.14 -10.84
CA GLY A 124 23.74 -4.29 -10.13
C GLY A 124 24.80 -3.90 -9.09
N THR A 125 24.73 -2.68 -8.58
CA THR A 125 25.68 -2.12 -7.59
C THR A 125 24.95 -1.25 -6.56
N GLY A 126 25.62 -0.96 -5.45
CA GLY A 126 25.06 -0.15 -4.36
C GLY A 126 24.71 -0.98 -3.14
N SER A 127 23.77 -0.50 -2.33
CA SER A 127 23.32 -1.23 -1.14
C SER A 127 22.48 -2.44 -1.54
N VAL A 128 22.78 -3.57 -0.96
CA VAL A 128 22.00 -4.80 -1.13
C VAL A 128 20.68 -4.65 -0.36
N VAL A 129 19.56 -4.81 -1.04
CA VAL A 129 18.23 -4.73 -0.46
C VAL A 129 17.65 -6.09 -0.10
N ALA A 130 18.09 -7.16 -0.80
CA ALA A 130 17.70 -8.53 -0.52
C ALA A 130 18.72 -9.51 -1.11
N THR A 131 18.66 -10.78 -0.73
CA THR A 131 19.51 -11.83 -1.24
C THR A 131 18.72 -13.10 -1.49
N PHE A 132 18.95 -13.75 -2.63
CA PHE A 132 18.47 -15.10 -2.92
C PHE A 132 19.54 -16.14 -2.59
N THR A 133 19.11 -17.31 -2.16
CA THR A 133 19.95 -18.51 -2.14
C THR A 133 19.16 -19.66 -2.74
N THR A 134 19.67 -20.29 -3.79
CA THR A 134 18.97 -21.36 -4.50
C THR A 134 19.00 -22.68 -3.75
N ASP A 135 17.92 -23.44 -3.89
CA ASP A 135 17.80 -24.84 -3.44
C ASP A 135 18.39 -25.83 -4.48
N GLU A 136 18.24 -27.13 -4.25
CA GLU A 136 18.73 -28.19 -5.13
C GLU A 136 18.08 -28.17 -6.53
N ALA A 137 16.85 -27.67 -6.63
CA ALA A 137 16.13 -27.49 -7.90
C ALA A 137 16.52 -26.18 -8.61
N GLY A 138 17.38 -25.36 -8.01
CA GLY A 138 17.76 -24.05 -8.51
C GLY A 138 16.74 -22.94 -8.24
N HIS A 139 15.73 -23.20 -7.40
CA HIS A 139 14.72 -22.22 -7.04
C HIS A 139 15.11 -21.42 -5.80
N ALA A 140 14.71 -20.16 -5.80
CA ALA A 140 14.79 -19.29 -4.63
C ALA A 140 13.62 -18.32 -4.62
N THR A 141 13.13 -18.00 -3.42
CA THR A 141 12.08 -16.99 -3.18
C THR A 141 12.58 -16.02 -2.12
N LEU A 142 12.37 -14.72 -2.31
CA LEU A 142 12.70 -13.75 -1.28
C LEU A 142 11.82 -13.98 -0.06
N SER A 143 12.43 -13.95 1.11
CA SER A 143 11.72 -14.05 2.39
C SER A 143 10.92 -12.79 2.72
N THR A 144 11.33 -11.64 2.18
CA THR A 144 10.67 -10.35 2.34
C THR A 144 10.25 -9.85 0.96
N PRO A 145 8.98 -9.50 0.76
CA PRO A 145 8.51 -8.90 -0.47
C PRO A 145 9.24 -7.60 -0.80
N LEU A 146 9.30 -7.25 -2.08
CA LEU A 146 9.81 -5.97 -2.53
C LEU A 146 8.66 -5.01 -2.81
N GLU A 147 8.86 -3.73 -2.48
CA GLU A 147 7.97 -2.65 -2.88
C GLU A 147 7.99 -2.44 -4.40
N ASP A 148 7.04 -1.67 -4.90
CA ASP A 148 7.02 -1.27 -6.30
C ASP A 148 8.29 -0.49 -6.67
N GLY A 149 8.91 -0.86 -7.79
CA GLY A 149 10.16 -0.24 -8.21
C GLY A 149 10.95 -1.04 -9.24
N THR A 150 12.09 -0.49 -9.63
CA THR A 150 13.06 -1.15 -10.51
C THR A 150 14.20 -1.73 -9.69
N TYR A 151 14.51 -2.98 -9.94
CA TYR A 151 15.57 -3.70 -9.24
C TYR A 151 16.48 -4.40 -10.24
N SER A 152 17.71 -4.67 -9.79
CA SER A 152 18.65 -5.50 -10.52
C SER A 152 19.17 -6.62 -9.64
N VAL A 153 19.42 -7.76 -10.26
CA VAL A 153 19.87 -9.00 -9.60
C VAL A 153 21.19 -9.44 -10.20
N LYS A 154 22.15 -9.78 -9.37
CA LYS A 154 23.48 -10.23 -9.78
C LYS A 154 23.95 -11.41 -8.94
N GLU A 155 24.48 -12.45 -9.59
CA GLU A 155 25.12 -13.56 -8.90
C GLU A 155 26.41 -13.09 -8.19
N VAL A 156 26.58 -13.43 -6.95
CA VAL A 156 27.77 -13.11 -6.14
C VAL A 156 28.54 -14.36 -5.72
N THR A 157 27.86 -15.50 -5.63
CA THR A 157 28.48 -16.79 -5.38
C THR A 157 27.88 -17.82 -6.31
N PRO A 158 28.67 -18.47 -7.17
CA PRO A 158 28.16 -19.54 -8.02
C PRO A 158 27.95 -20.82 -7.18
N PRO A 159 27.04 -21.72 -7.60
CA PRO A 159 26.89 -23.00 -6.94
C PRO A 159 27.98 -23.97 -7.37
N LYS A 160 28.06 -25.13 -6.69
CA LYS A 160 29.09 -26.14 -6.93
C LYS A 160 29.16 -26.55 -8.41
N GLY A 161 30.37 -26.49 -8.96
CA GLY A 161 30.69 -26.92 -10.32
C GLY A 161 30.43 -25.86 -11.40
N TYR A 162 29.79 -24.76 -11.07
CA TYR A 162 29.47 -23.70 -12.03
C TYR A 162 30.42 -22.50 -11.93
N LYS A 163 30.56 -21.78 -13.00
CA LYS A 163 31.25 -20.48 -13.02
C LYS A 163 30.28 -19.38 -12.62
N LEU A 164 30.83 -18.31 -12.04
CA LEU A 164 30.07 -17.11 -11.71
C LEU A 164 29.44 -16.51 -12.97
N ASP A 165 28.14 -16.27 -12.90
CA ASP A 165 27.43 -15.47 -13.90
C ASP A 165 27.63 -13.99 -13.57
N THR A 166 28.33 -13.28 -14.45
CA THR A 166 28.61 -11.85 -14.27
C THR A 166 27.53 -10.93 -14.82
N LYS A 167 26.48 -11.50 -15.41
CA LYS A 167 25.36 -10.75 -15.96
C LYS A 167 24.55 -10.08 -14.86
N VAL A 168 24.08 -8.87 -15.16
CA VAL A 168 23.10 -8.15 -14.35
C VAL A 168 21.72 -8.32 -15.00
N TYR A 169 20.76 -8.76 -14.22
CA TYR A 169 19.37 -8.94 -14.64
C TYR A 169 18.54 -7.79 -14.07
N THR A 170 17.58 -7.26 -14.83
CA THR A 170 16.67 -6.17 -14.42
C THR A 170 15.23 -6.54 -14.76
#